data_48e82c8e27b6624a29e6be9b42a37455
#
_entry.id   48e82c8e27b6624a29e6be9b42a37455
#
_cell.length_a   1.000
_cell.length_b   1.000
_cell.length_c   1.000
_cell.angle_alpha   90.00
_cell.angle_beta   90.00
_cell.angle_gamma   90.00
#
_symmetry.space_group_name_H-M   'P 1'
#
loop_
_entity.id
_entity.type
_entity.pdbx_description
1 polymer ?
#
loop_
_entity_poly.entity_id
_entity_poly.type
_entity_poly.pdbx_seq_one_letter_code
_entity_poly.pdbx_strand_id
1 'polypeptide(L)'
;MKKRQILKSILLVLLLHLNIIKTNAQADFKRLINAIAHVESKHNSKIVSKGGKHVGLLQISKITVDECNRIIGKKKYTYDDRYSAKKSEEMFMIIQSFYNKSNDIEKAIRLWNGGPKASKKKTNGYYKKVINVYNHLKV
;
A
#
# COMPACT_ATOMS: atom_id res chain seq x y z
N MET A 1 3.86 43.47 -17.06
CA MET A 1 4.71 42.90 -15.99
C MET A 1 3.91 42.30 -14.81
N LYS A 2 2.99 43.00 -14.19
CA LYS A 2 2.20 42.51 -13.00
C LYS A 2 1.46 41.16 -13.21
N LYS A 3 0.74 40.97 -14.35
CA LYS A 3 0.00 39.72 -14.65
C LYS A 3 0.91 38.49 -14.69
N ARG A 4 2.13 38.60 -15.23
CA ARG A 4 3.09 37.51 -15.36
C ARG A 4 3.69 37.11 -14.00
N GLN A 5 3.84 38.04 -13.09
CA GLN A 5 4.28 37.78 -11.71
C GLN A 5 3.19 37.11 -10.89
N ILE A 6 1.94 37.57 -11.02
CA ILE A 6 0.78 36.96 -10.36
C ILE A 6 0.62 35.48 -10.81
N LEU A 7 0.73 35.22 -12.11
CA LEU A 7 0.62 33.86 -12.65
C LEU A 7 1.73 32.93 -12.11
N LYS A 8 2.97 33.44 -12.00
CA LYS A 8 4.08 32.67 -11.40
C LYS A 8 3.85 32.37 -9.93
N SER A 9 3.32 33.34 -9.18
CA SER A 9 3.00 33.12 -7.76
C SER A 9 1.89 32.11 -7.56
N ILE A 10 0.84 32.14 -8.38
CA ILE A 10 -0.25 31.14 -8.35
C ILE A 10 0.29 29.74 -8.68
N LEU A 11 1.13 29.62 -9.72
CA LEU A 11 1.73 28.34 -10.09
C LEU A 11 2.63 27.78 -8.97
N LEU A 12 3.41 28.63 -8.31
CA LEU A 12 4.26 28.22 -7.18
C LEU A 12 3.43 27.71 -6.01
N VAL A 13 2.36 28.42 -5.67
CA VAL A 13 1.42 27.98 -4.59
C VAL A 13 0.78 26.65 -4.93
N LEU A 14 0.34 26.44 -6.18
CA LEU A 14 -0.22 25.15 -6.63
C LEU A 14 0.80 24.02 -6.54
N LEU A 15 2.06 24.25 -6.93
CA LEU A 15 3.12 23.26 -6.83
C LEU A 15 3.44 22.89 -5.37
N LEU A 16 3.42 23.86 -4.46
CA LEU A 16 3.60 23.63 -3.02
C LEU A 16 2.46 22.77 -2.45
N HIS A 17 1.21 23.08 -2.79
CA HIS A 17 0.05 22.29 -2.36
C HIS A 17 0.11 20.84 -2.88
N LEU A 18 0.49 20.62 -4.14
CA LEU A 18 0.66 19.29 -4.71
C LEU A 18 1.73 18.47 -3.98
N ASN A 19 2.84 19.10 -3.58
CA ASN A 19 3.88 18.42 -2.80
C ASN A 19 3.40 18.05 -1.40
N ILE A 20 2.66 18.94 -0.72
CA ILE A 20 2.09 18.63 0.62
C ILE A 20 1.11 17.47 0.55
N ILE A 21 0.22 17.44 -0.46
CA ILE A 21 -0.74 16.34 -0.64
C ILE A 21 -0.02 15.01 -0.88
N LYS A 22 1.04 15.00 -1.71
CA LYS A 22 1.84 13.79 -1.97
C LYS A 22 2.55 13.28 -0.72
N THR A 23 3.13 14.17 0.07
CA THR A 23 3.84 13.77 1.32
C THR A 23 2.88 13.20 2.35
N ASN A 24 1.68 13.75 2.51
CA ASN A 24 0.66 13.25 3.41
C ASN A 24 0.17 11.86 2.98
N ALA A 25 -0.15 11.66 1.71
CA ALA A 25 -0.57 10.36 1.19
C ALA A 25 0.52 9.29 1.37
N GLN A 26 1.80 9.65 1.20
CA GLN A 26 2.91 8.74 1.41
C GLN A 26 3.09 8.37 2.89
N ALA A 27 2.90 9.32 3.80
CA ALA A 27 2.93 9.07 5.24
C ALA A 27 1.78 8.13 5.67
N ASP A 28 0.58 8.34 5.14
CA ASP A 28 -0.59 7.50 5.40
C ASP A 28 -0.38 6.05 4.92
N PHE A 29 0.21 5.86 3.74
CA PHE A 29 0.51 4.51 3.25
C PHE A 29 1.63 3.83 4.04
N LYS A 30 2.65 4.55 4.48
CA LYS A 30 3.69 4.00 5.36
C LYS A 30 3.10 3.52 6.68
N ARG A 31 2.22 4.32 7.28
CA ARG A 31 1.48 3.95 8.49
C ARG A 31 0.57 2.75 8.26
N LEU A 32 -0.10 2.68 7.10
CA LEU A 32 -0.95 1.56 6.72
C LEU A 32 -0.15 0.27 6.55
N ILE A 33 0.98 0.29 5.84
CA ILE A 33 1.88 -0.85 5.70
C ILE A 33 2.31 -1.37 7.06
N ASN A 34 2.63 -0.48 7.99
CA ASN A 34 3.01 -0.83 9.36
C ASN A 34 1.85 -1.54 10.11
N ALA A 35 0.62 -1.04 9.97
CA ALA A 35 -0.56 -1.66 10.55
C ALA A 35 -0.84 -3.06 9.95
N ILE A 36 -0.72 -3.21 8.63
CA ILE A 36 -0.87 -4.49 7.93
C ILE A 36 0.22 -5.47 8.39
N ALA A 37 1.48 -5.05 8.42
CA ALA A 37 2.58 -5.89 8.88
C ALA A 37 2.39 -6.39 10.33
N HIS A 38 1.85 -5.53 11.19
CA HIS A 38 1.48 -5.94 12.56
C HIS A 38 0.41 -7.04 12.56
N VAL A 39 -0.64 -6.91 11.77
CA VAL A 39 -1.75 -7.86 11.71
C VAL A 39 -1.30 -9.18 11.05
N GLU A 40 -0.56 -9.11 9.96
CA GLU A 40 -0.17 -10.26 9.14
C GLU A 40 0.94 -11.12 9.75
N SER A 41 1.95 -10.48 10.32
CA SER A 41 3.20 -11.17 10.67
C SER A 41 3.79 -10.78 12.01
N LYS A 42 3.21 -9.83 12.74
CA LYS A 42 3.86 -9.18 13.89
C LYS A 42 5.25 -8.65 13.52
N HIS A 43 5.36 -8.06 12.32
CA HIS A 43 6.60 -7.53 11.73
C HIS A 43 7.68 -8.58 11.44
N ASN A 44 7.34 -9.88 11.38
CA ASN A 44 8.28 -10.94 11.04
C ASN A 44 8.32 -11.20 9.53
N SER A 45 9.39 -10.76 8.87
CA SER A 45 9.57 -10.94 7.43
C SER A 45 9.89 -12.40 7.00
N LYS A 46 10.13 -13.29 7.96
CA LYS A 46 10.47 -14.70 7.70
C LYS A 46 9.31 -15.66 7.93
N ILE A 47 8.16 -15.17 8.42
CA ILE A 47 7.02 -16.02 8.72
C ILE A 47 6.39 -16.60 7.45
N VAL A 48 5.97 -17.85 7.55
CA VAL A 48 5.23 -18.55 6.50
C VAL A 48 3.91 -19.02 7.08
N SER A 49 2.82 -18.76 6.37
CA SER A 49 1.49 -19.22 6.80
C SER A 49 1.38 -20.74 6.80
N LYS A 50 0.45 -21.27 7.60
CA LYS A 50 0.12 -22.70 7.56
C LYS A 50 -0.28 -23.11 6.12
N GLY A 51 0.46 -24.06 5.54
CA GLY A 51 0.30 -24.48 4.15
C GLY A 51 1.13 -23.68 3.12
N GLY A 52 2.03 -22.77 3.53
CA GLY A 52 3.06 -22.18 2.68
C GLY A 52 2.58 -21.16 1.63
N LYS A 53 1.29 -20.81 1.63
CA LYS A 53 0.71 -19.94 0.59
C LYS A 53 1.13 -18.47 0.71
N HIS A 54 1.22 -17.97 1.94
CA HIS A 54 1.52 -16.58 2.24
C HIS A 54 2.82 -16.47 3.02
N VAL A 55 3.65 -15.51 2.68
CA VAL A 55 5.02 -15.42 3.16
C VAL A 55 5.39 -13.97 3.49
N GLY A 56 6.17 -13.84 4.55
CA GLY A 56 6.90 -12.62 4.87
C GLY A 56 6.08 -11.54 5.59
N LEU A 57 6.65 -10.33 5.59
CA LEU A 57 6.13 -9.18 6.35
C LEU A 57 4.64 -8.91 6.12
N LEU A 58 4.20 -8.91 4.87
CA LEU A 58 2.84 -8.60 4.45
C LEU A 58 2.05 -9.82 3.98
N GLN A 59 2.52 -11.04 4.27
CA GLN A 59 1.91 -12.32 3.93
C GLN A 59 1.53 -12.41 2.43
N ILE A 60 2.53 -12.17 1.57
CA ILE A 60 2.35 -12.12 0.11
C ILE A 60 2.21 -13.54 -0.47
N SER A 61 1.22 -13.72 -1.34
CA SER A 61 1.07 -14.94 -2.14
C SER A 61 1.88 -14.90 -3.44
N LYS A 62 2.10 -16.06 -4.08
CA LYS A 62 2.69 -16.12 -5.43
C LYS A 62 1.86 -15.33 -6.45
N ILE A 63 0.52 -15.41 -6.35
CA ILE A 63 -0.42 -14.66 -7.21
C ILE A 63 -0.16 -13.14 -7.12
N THR A 64 0.12 -12.63 -5.92
CA THR A 64 0.43 -11.20 -5.75
C THR A 64 1.75 -10.81 -6.43
N VAL A 65 2.76 -11.68 -6.37
CA VAL A 65 4.04 -11.46 -7.09
C VAL A 65 3.81 -11.42 -8.60
N ASP A 66 3.06 -12.40 -9.13
CA ASP A 66 2.75 -12.49 -10.55
C ASP A 66 1.95 -11.28 -11.01
N GLU A 67 1.00 -10.81 -10.21
CA GLU A 67 0.22 -9.62 -10.49
C GLU A 67 1.08 -8.35 -10.52
N CYS A 68 2.02 -8.18 -9.59
CA CYS A 68 2.97 -7.08 -9.61
C CYS A 68 3.81 -7.09 -10.90
N ASN A 69 4.32 -8.25 -11.30
CA ASN A 69 5.07 -8.41 -12.54
C ASN A 69 4.21 -8.09 -13.77
N ARG A 70 2.95 -8.53 -13.78
CA ARG A 70 1.98 -8.20 -14.84
C ARG A 70 1.75 -6.69 -14.94
N ILE A 71 1.52 -6.01 -13.81
CA ILE A 71 1.25 -4.55 -13.77
C ILE A 71 2.44 -3.77 -14.32
N ILE A 72 3.67 -4.14 -13.97
CA ILE A 72 4.87 -3.43 -14.43
C ILE A 72 5.35 -3.88 -15.82
N GLY A 73 4.74 -4.91 -16.41
CA GLY A 73 5.05 -5.41 -17.75
C GLY A 73 6.38 -6.15 -17.87
N LYS A 74 6.99 -6.57 -16.76
CA LYS A 74 8.25 -7.34 -16.75
C LYS A 74 8.42 -8.17 -15.48
N LYS A 75 9.21 -9.24 -15.55
CA LYS A 75 9.57 -10.09 -14.40
C LYS A 75 10.61 -9.39 -13.52
N LYS A 76 10.14 -8.47 -12.65
CA LYS A 76 10.97 -7.75 -11.67
C LYS A 76 11.12 -8.52 -10.36
N TYR A 77 10.05 -9.17 -9.90
CA TYR A 77 9.99 -9.87 -8.62
C TYR A 77 9.98 -11.37 -8.79
N THR A 78 10.66 -12.07 -7.88
CA THR A 78 10.65 -13.53 -7.73
C THR A 78 9.80 -13.92 -6.51
N TYR A 79 9.49 -15.20 -6.37
CA TYR A 79 8.74 -15.67 -5.18
C TYR A 79 9.54 -15.54 -3.87
N ASP A 80 10.87 -15.56 -3.93
CA ASP A 80 11.73 -15.39 -2.75
C ASP A 80 11.78 -13.94 -2.26
N ASP A 81 11.44 -12.98 -3.12
CA ASP A 81 11.35 -11.56 -2.76
C ASP A 81 10.28 -11.26 -1.71
N ARG A 82 9.34 -12.19 -1.49
CA ARG A 82 8.34 -12.11 -0.41
C ARG A 82 8.94 -12.12 1.00
N TYR A 83 10.17 -12.64 1.16
CA TYR A 83 10.92 -12.60 2.42
C TYR A 83 11.65 -11.26 2.67
N SER A 84 11.70 -10.40 1.68
CA SER A 84 12.28 -9.06 1.81
C SER A 84 11.20 -8.06 2.24
N ALA A 85 11.36 -7.43 3.40
CA ALA A 85 10.45 -6.39 3.87
C ALA A 85 10.33 -5.26 2.84
N LYS A 86 11.46 -4.75 2.33
CA LYS A 86 11.49 -3.68 1.33
C LYS A 86 10.73 -4.05 0.06
N LYS A 87 10.97 -5.25 -0.50
CA LYS A 87 10.27 -5.69 -1.72
C LYS A 87 8.80 -5.98 -1.49
N SER A 88 8.42 -6.44 -0.29
CA SER A 88 7.02 -6.59 0.11
C SER A 88 6.28 -5.25 0.11
N GLU A 89 6.90 -4.20 0.65
CA GLU A 89 6.36 -2.84 0.63
C GLU A 89 6.26 -2.28 -0.80
N GLU A 90 7.29 -2.49 -1.64
CA GLU A 90 7.24 -2.10 -3.06
C GLU A 90 6.07 -2.79 -3.79
N MET A 91 5.88 -4.09 -3.59
CA MET A 91 4.77 -4.85 -4.19
C MET A 91 3.41 -4.35 -3.70
N PHE A 92 3.27 -4.04 -2.41
CA PHE A 92 2.07 -3.40 -1.88
C PHE A 92 1.75 -2.10 -2.62
N MET A 93 2.74 -1.21 -2.77
CA MET A 93 2.56 0.08 -3.45
C MET A 93 2.19 -0.09 -4.93
N ILE A 94 2.75 -1.08 -5.64
CA ILE A 94 2.38 -1.39 -7.02
C ILE A 94 0.90 -1.75 -7.12
N ILE A 95 0.41 -2.65 -6.27
CA ILE A 95 -1.00 -3.05 -6.22
C ILE A 95 -1.91 -1.83 -5.93
N GLN A 96 -1.54 -1.00 -4.93
CA GLN A 96 -2.33 0.17 -4.58
C GLN A 96 -2.35 1.20 -5.72
N SER A 97 -1.21 1.50 -6.32
CA SER A 97 -1.12 2.48 -7.42
C SER A 97 -1.96 2.07 -8.64
N PHE A 98 -2.14 0.78 -8.88
CA PHE A 98 -2.92 0.26 -9.99
C PHE A 98 -4.42 0.22 -9.69
N TYR A 99 -4.82 -0.32 -8.54
CA TYR A 99 -6.22 -0.60 -8.22
C TYR A 99 -6.89 0.45 -7.32
N ASN A 100 -6.12 1.30 -6.62
CA ASN A 100 -6.60 2.28 -5.66
C ASN A 100 -6.15 3.70 -6.01
N LYS A 101 -6.57 4.20 -7.17
CA LYS A 101 -6.19 5.53 -7.68
C LYS A 101 -6.58 6.69 -6.77
N SER A 102 -7.60 6.51 -5.93
CA SER A 102 -8.06 7.51 -4.95
C SER A 102 -7.22 7.57 -3.68
N ASN A 103 -6.27 6.65 -3.49
CA ASN A 103 -5.50 6.49 -2.25
C ASN A 103 -6.37 6.33 -0.99
N ASP A 104 -7.54 5.69 -1.13
CA ASP A 104 -8.48 5.45 -0.06
C ASP A 104 -7.97 4.34 0.87
N ILE A 105 -7.90 4.60 2.18
CA ILE A 105 -7.35 3.69 3.19
C ILE A 105 -8.24 2.45 3.39
N GLU A 106 -9.57 2.60 3.43
CA GLU A 106 -10.47 1.46 3.54
C GLU A 106 -10.34 0.54 2.33
N LYS A 107 -10.34 1.14 1.14
CA LYS A 107 -10.15 0.41 -0.11
C LYS A 107 -8.79 -0.31 -0.15
N ALA A 108 -7.73 0.33 0.33
CA ALA A 108 -6.40 -0.26 0.38
C ALA A 108 -6.37 -1.53 1.25
N ILE A 109 -6.97 -1.48 2.43
CA ILE A 109 -7.05 -2.61 3.37
C ILE A 109 -7.84 -3.77 2.75
N ARG A 110 -9.00 -3.48 2.18
CA ARG A 110 -9.88 -4.50 1.59
C ARG A 110 -9.29 -5.14 0.35
N LEU A 111 -8.67 -4.31 -0.50
CA LEU A 111 -7.95 -4.76 -1.69
C LEU A 111 -6.81 -5.73 -1.34
N TRP A 112 -6.04 -5.41 -0.30
CA TRP A 112 -4.92 -6.26 0.14
C TRP A 112 -5.39 -7.65 0.59
N ASN A 113 -6.46 -7.70 1.37
CA ASN A 113 -6.99 -8.96 1.91
C ASN A 113 -7.74 -9.81 0.89
N GLY A 114 -8.54 -9.19 0.06
CA GLY A 114 -9.50 -9.91 -0.78
C GLY A 114 -9.37 -9.71 -2.29
N GLY A 115 -8.42 -8.88 -2.72
CA GLY A 115 -8.25 -8.54 -4.12
C GLY A 115 -9.28 -7.53 -4.66
N PRO A 116 -9.17 -7.15 -5.94
CA PRO A 116 -9.94 -6.05 -6.52
C PRO A 116 -11.45 -6.29 -6.62
N LYS A 117 -11.89 -7.54 -6.55
CA LYS A 117 -13.31 -7.93 -6.64
C LYS A 117 -13.92 -8.35 -5.30
N ALA A 118 -13.18 -8.21 -4.20
CA ALA A 118 -13.68 -8.66 -2.90
C ALA A 118 -14.84 -7.79 -2.38
N SER A 119 -15.88 -8.44 -1.87
CA SER A 119 -16.99 -7.74 -1.23
C SER A 119 -16.59 -7.18 0.14
N LYS A 120 -17.23 -6.09 0.54
CA LYS A 120 -17.06 -5.51 1.90
C LYS A 120 -17.35 -6.54 2.98
N LYS A 121 -18.37 -7.38 2.81
CA LYS A 121 -18.76 -8.42 3.76
C LYS A 121 -17.62 -9.40 4.03
N LYS A 122 -16.97 -9.90 2.97
CA LYS A 122 -15.85 -10.88 3.09
C LYS A 122 -14.63 -10.29 3.77
N THR A 123 -14.35 -9.01 3.56
CA THR A 123 -13.15 -8.34 4.07
C THR A 123 -13.36 -7.59 5.39
N ASN A 124 -14.58 -7.60 5.93
CA ASN A 124 -14.92 -6.75 7.08
C ASN A 124 -14.15 -7.11 8.36
N GLY A 125 -13.96 -8.38 8.64
CA GLY A 125 -13.18 -8.83 9.80
C GLY A 125 -11.72 -8.39 9.74
N TYR A 126 -11.11 -8.52 8.57
CA TYR A 126 -9.75 -8.06 8.33
C TYR A 126 -9.65 -6.54 8.41
N TYR A 127 -10.55 -5.82 7.75
CA TYR A 127 -10.61 -4.36 7.80
C TYR A 127 -10.64 -3.85 9.24
N LYS A 128 -11.52 -4.38 10.09
CA LYS A 128 -11.62 -3.97 11.50
C LYS A 128 -10.32 -4.18 12.27
N LYS A 129 -9.61 -5.28 12.03
CA LYS A 129 -8.31 -5.53 12.69
C LYS A 129 -7.26 -4.51 12.26
N VAL A 130 -7.11 -4.27 10.96
CA VAL A 130 -6.08 -3.38 10.43
C VAL A 130 -6.38 -1.92 10.79
N ILE A 131 -7.63 -1.46 10.62
CA ILE A 131 -7.98 -0.06 10.90
C ILE A 131 -7.85 0.28 12.39
N ASN A 132 -8.11 -0.68 13.27
CA ASN A 132 -7.87 -0.50 14.71
C ASN A 132 -6.39 -0.26 15.00
N VAL A 133 -5.50 -1.08 14.45
CA VAL A 133 -4.05 -0.88 14.60
C VAL A 133 -3.62 0.44 13.97
N TYR A 134 -4.07 0.73 12.75
CA TYR A 134 -3.77 1.97 12.03
C TYR A 134 -4.11 3.22 12.85
N ASN A 135 -5.27 3.25 13.49
CA ASN A 135 -5.72 4.40 14.29
C ASN A 135 -4.92 4.60 15.58
N HIS A 136 -4.31 3.53 16.12
CA HIS A 136 -3.50 3.59 17.34
C HIS A 136 -2.00 3.84 17.08
N LEU A 137 -1.53 3.69 15.84
CA LEU A 137 -0.16 4.05 15.47
C LEU A 137 -0.03 5.59 15.45
N LYS A 138 0.84 6.13 16.29
CA LYS A 138 1.22 7.55 16.24
C LYS A 138 2.09 7.78 14.98
N VAL A 139 1.84 8.89 14.32
CA VAL A 139 2.68 9.37 13.22
C VAL A 139 4.00 9.92 13.78
#